data_7e0c1281890bb8be23936690c7aab6e9
#
_entry.id   7e0c1281890bb8be23936690c7aab6e9
#
_cell.length_a   1.000
_cell.length_b   1.000
_cell.length_c   1.000
_cell.angle_alpha   90.00
_cell.angle_beta   90.00
_cell.angle_gamma   90.00
#
_symmetry.space_group_name_H-M   'P 1'
#
loop_
_entity.id
_entity.type
_entity.pdbx_description
1 polymer ?
#
loop_
_entity_poly.entity_id
_entity_poly.type
_entity_poly.pdbx_seq_one_letter_code
_entity_poly.pdbx_strand_id
1 'polypeptide(L)'
;MSKPDDFPDKSKLVLIIIDMINDLEFEDGDKMLPSAIDAARNIVTFKESLRQKSIPTIYVNDNFGKWRSDFRQLVKHVLEDDVRGEPVAEIVKPDDEDYFVIKARHSGFFGTTLETLLQHLGAKTLILAGLTADMCVQFTAQDAHMRQFNLIVPPDLVVCADEETKGVALSQMTKTCKAQTPFSYNINLDEYL
;
A
#
# COMPACT_ATOMS: atom_id res chain seq x y z
N MET A 1 -28.93 -0.58 12.71
CA MET A 1 -28.00 -0.04 13.72
C MET A 1 -26.91 -1.05 13.87
N SER A 2 -25.75 -0.84 13.24
CA SER A 2 -24.53 -1.61 13.48
C SER A 2 -24.11 -1.41 14.93
N LYS A 3 -23.71 -2.49 15.59
CA LYS A 3 -23.19 -2.39 16.95
C LYS A 3 -21.95 -1.47 16.92
N PRO A 4 -21.87 -0.45 17.80
CA PRO A 4 -20.62 0.24 18.01
C PRO A 4 -19.68 -0.77 18.68
N ASP A 5 -18.40 -0.78 18.28
CA ASP A 5 -17.31 -1.53 18.88
C ASP A 5 -17.05 -2.99 18.46
N ASP A 6 -17.53 -3.44 17.32
CA ASP A 6 -16.81 -4.52 16.64
C ASP A 6 -15.71 -3.89 15.76
N PHE A 7 -14.64 -3.39 16.38
CA PHE A 7 -13.32 -3.34 15.75
C PHE A 7 -12.69 -4.72 16.01
N PRO A 8 -12.93 -5.70 15.14
CA PRO A 8 -12.60 -7.09 15.43
C PRO A 8 -11.12 -7.36 15.23
N ASP A 9 -10.42 -6.46 14.52
CA ASP A 9 -9.40 -6.91 13.65
C ASP A 9 -8.05 -6.93 14.33
N LYS A 10 -7.86 -7.96 15.15
CA LYS A 10 -6.51 -8.36 15.57
C LYS A 10 -5.92 -9.23 14.47
N SER A 11 -4.90 -8.73 13.79
CA SER A 11 -4.18 -9.47 12.76
C SER A 11 -2.69 -9.27 12.88
N LYS A 12 -1.92 -10.36 12.87
CA LYS A 12 -0.46 -10.28 12.84
C LYS A 12 0.08 -9.85 11.48
N LEU A 13 -0.71 -10.03 10.42
CA LEU A 13 -0.39 -9.68 9.05
C LEU A 13 -1.31 -8.55 8.57
N VAL A 14 -0.76 -7.56 7.88
CA VAL A 14 -1.50 -6.42 7.33
C VAL A 14 -0.98 -6.11 5.93
N LEU A 15 -1.88 -5.89 4.97
CA LEU A 15 -1.54 -5.34 3.66
C LEU A 15 -1.58 -3.80 3.74
N ILE A 16 -0.51 -3.16 3.26
CA ILE A 16 -0.44 -1.70 3.10
C ILE A 16 -0.32 -1.39 1.62
N ILE A 17 -1.32 -0.70 1.08
CA ILE A 17 -1.36 -0.24 -0.31
C ILE A 17 -0.98 1.25 -0.32
N ILE A 18 0.17 1.56 -0.92
CA ILE A 18 0.80 2.89 -0.87
C ILE A 18 0.59 3.60 -2.20
N ASP A 19 0.00 4.80 -2.16
CA ASP A 19 -0.14 5.76 -3.26
C ASP A 19 -0.77 5.21 -4.55
N MET A 20 -1.57 4.14 -4.48
CA MET A 20 -2.26 3.59 -5.65
C MET A 20 -3.50 4.39 -6.05
N ILE A 21 -4.08 5.20 -5.16
CA ILE A 21 -5.08 6.20 -5.51
C ILE A 21 -4.33 7.48 -5.89
N ASN A 22 -3.96 7.57 -7.16
CA ASN A 22 -3.02 8.57 -7.67
C ASN A 22 -3.45 9.06 -9.04
N ASP A 23 -3.34 10.35 -9.31
CA ASP A 23 -3.67 10.94 -10.62
C ASP A 23 -2.62 10.62 -11.69
N LEU A 24 -1.40 10.22 -11.30
CA LEU A 24 -0.24 9.97 -12.17
C LEU A 24 0.13 11.17 -13.06
N GLU A 25 -0.26 12.39 -12.66
CA GLU A 25 0.02 13.63 -13.39
C GLU A 25 1.38 14.24 -12.98
N PHE A 26 2.43 13.42 -13.03
CA PHE A 26 3.81 13.80 -12.75
C PHE A 26 4.74 13.26 -13.84
N GLU A 27 6.00 13.70 -13.83
CA GLU A 27 7.05 13.20 -14.73
C GLU A 27 7.15 11.67 -14.63
N ASP A 28 7.21 10.98 -15.76
CA ASP A 28 7.20 9.51 -15.88
C ASP A 28 5.88 8.81 -15.51
N GLY A 29 4.83 9.52 -15.14
CA GLY A 29 3.52 8.90 -14.82
C GLY A 29 2.91 8.12 -15.99
N ASP A 30 3.13 8.58 -17.22
CA ASP A 30 2.73 7.89 -18.45
C ASP A 30 3.49 6.56 -18.65
N LYS A 31 4.78 6.55 -18.33
CA LYS A 31 5.61 5.33 -18.40
C LYS A 31 5.23 4.31 -17.34
N MET A 32 4.80 4.77 -16.16
CA MET A 32 4.38 3.90 -15.08
C MET A 32 2.99 3.30 -15.27
N LEU A 33 2.11 3.95 -16.02
CA LEU A 33 0.70 3.54 -16.14
C LEU A 33 0.51 2.07 -16.50
N PRO A 34 1.19 1.48 -17.50
CA PRO A 34 1.01 0.06 -17.81
C PRO A 34 1.36 -0.87 -16.64
N SER A 35 2.52 -0.66 -16.02
CA SER A 35 2.96 -1.47 -14.87
C SER A 35 2.10 -1.23 -13.62
N ALA A 36 1.56 -0.02 -13.45
CA ALA A 36 0.63 0.29 -12.37
C ALA A 36 -0.72 -0.43 -12.54
N ILE A 37 -1.21 -0.54 -13.76
CA ILE A 37 -2.43 -1.33 -14.07
C ILE A 37 -2.21 -2.82 -13.76
N ASP A 38 -1.07 -3.38 -14.15
CA ASP A 38 -0.75 -4.79 -13.89
C ASP A 38 -0.58 -5.04 -12.37
N ALA A 39 0.14 -4.18 -11.67
CA ALA A 39 0.25 -4.25 -10.22
C ALA A 39 -1.12 -4.10 -9.53
N ALA A 40 -1.98 -3.19 -10.00
CA ALA A 40 -3.32 -3.00 -9.48
C ALA A 40 -4.17 -4.29 -9.55
N ARG A 41 -4.13 -5.00 -10.68
CA ARG A 41 -4.81 -6.29 -10.85
C ARG A 41 -4.30 -7.36 -9.89
N ASN A 42 -2.97 -7.43 -9.72
CA ASN A 42 -2.35 -8.36 -8.78
C ASN A 42 -2.71 -8.01 -7.33
N ILE A 43 -2.70 -6.71 -6.98
CA ILE A 43 -3.08 -6.22 -5.65
C ILE A 43 -4.51 -6.62 -5.32
N VAL A 44 -5.47 -6.42 -6.22
CA VAL A 44 -6.88 -6.79 -5.99
C VAL A 44 -7.05 -8.29 -5.82
N THR A 45 -6.40 -9.09 -6.67
CA THR A 45 -6.43 -10.56 -6.56
C THR A 45 -5.86 -11.01 -5.21
N PHE A 46 -4.75 -10.41 -4.80
CA PHE A 46 -4.11 -10.72 -3.52
C PHE A 46 -4.95 -10.24 -2.33
N LYS A 47 -5.48 -9.01 -2.38
CA LYS A 47 -6.39 -8.44 -1.38
C LYS A 47 -7.60 -9.35 -1.13
N GLU A 48 -8.21 -9.89 -2.19
CA GLU A 48 -9.33 -10.83 -2.05
C GLU A 48 -8.93 -12.11 -1.28
N SER A 49 -7.74 -12.64 -1.52
CA SER A 49 -7.23 -13.79 -0.76
C SER A 49 -7.00 -13.48 0.73
N LEU A 50 -6.58 -12.24 1.04
CA LEU A 50 -6.42 -11.76 2.41
C LEU A 50 -7.78 -11.58 3.10
N ARG A 51 -8.76 -11.02 2.39
CA ARG A 51 -10.11 -10.81 2.88
C ARG A 51 -10.78 -12.11 3.32
N GLN A 52 -10.61 -13.20 2.55
CA GLN A 52 -11.11 -14.53 2.89
C GLN A 52 -10.54 -15.06 4.22
N LYS A 53 -9.44 -14.50 4.69
CA LYS A 53 -8.77 -14.84 5.96
C LYS A 53 -8.91 -13.74 7.01
N SER A 54 -9.77 -12.75 6.78
CA SER A 54 -9.96 -11.58 7.66
C SER A 54 -8.66 -10.82 7.96
N ILE A 55 -7.74 -10.76 6.99
CA ILE A 55 -6.49 -9.99 7.10
C ILE A 55 -6.77 -8.57 6.57
N PRO A 56 -6.58 -7.53 7.39
CA PRO A 56 -6.95 -6.16 7.04
C PRO A 56 -6.03 -5.53 6.00
N THR A 57 -6.62 -4.60 5.24
CA THR A 57 -5.93 -3.76 4.27
C THR A 57 -5.97 -2.30 4.71
N ILE A 58 -4.84 -1.60 4.59
CA ILE A 58 -4.72 -0.17 4.86
C ILE A 58 -4.26 0.54 3.59
N TYR A 59 -5.04 1.49 3.12
CA TYR A 59 -4.60 2.43 2.09
C TYR A 59 -3.84 3.58 2.73
N VAL A 60 -2.62 3.82 2.24
CA VAL A 60 -1.74 4.88 2.71
C VAL A 60 -1.43 5.79 1.53
N ASN A 61 -2.06 6.95 1.46
CA ASN A 61 -1.97 7.82 0.29
C ASN A 61 -1.44 9.21 0.64
N ASP A 62 -0.65 9.77 -0.29
CA ASP A 62 -0.18 11.14 -0.20
C ASP A 62 -1.34 12.14 -0.30
N ASN A 63 -1.21 13.28 0.36
CA ASN A 63 -2.20 14.36 0.30
C ASN A 63 -1.97 15.29 -0.92
N PHE A 64 -0.93 15.05 -1.72
CA PHE A 64 -0.53 15.89 -2.86
C PHE A 64 -0.47 17.39 -2.54
N GLY A 65 -0.08 17.75 -1.31
CA GLY A 65 -0.06 19.13 -0.84
C GLY A 65 -1.45 19.75 -0.59
N LYS A 66 -2.51 18.98 -0.70
CA LYS A 66 -3.91 19.44 -0.49
C LYS A 66 -4.31 19.27 0.97
N TRP A 67 -3.84 20.15 1.86
CA TRP A 67 -4.09 20.08 3.31
C TRP A 67 -5.55 20.24 3.74
N ARG A 68 -6.45 20.60 2.85
CA ARG A 68 -7.91 20.70 3.08
C ARG A 68 -8.69 19.54 2.49
N SER A 69 -8.00 18.53 1.95
CA SER A 69 -8.60 17.33 1.37
C SER A 69 -8.63 16.20 2.41
N ASP A 70 -9.55 15.28 2.22
CA ASP A 70 -9.59 13.99 2.90
C ASP A 70 -9.47 12.84 1.89
N PHE A 71 -9.40 11.61 2.38
CA PHE A 71 -9.22 10.43 1.52
C PHE A 71 -10.38 10.26 0.51
N ARG A 72 -11.62 10.57 0.90
CA ARG A 72 -12.79 10.47 0.01
C ARG A 72 -12.72 11.48 -1.13
N GLN A 73 -12.26 12.70 -0.83
CA GLN A 73 -12.05 13.71 -1.86
C GLN A 73 -10.92 13.33 -2.81
N LEU A 74 -9.87 12.67 -2.31
CA LEU A 74 -8.80 12.15 -3.14
C LEU A 74 -9.32 11.06 -4.09
N VAL A 75 -10.04 10.07 -3.57
CA VAL A 75 -10.66 9.01 -4.38
C VAL A 75 -11.58 9.62 -5.44
N LYS A 76 -12.43 10.57 -5.05
CA LYS A 76 -13.33 11.27 -5.96
C LYS A 76 -12.59 12.00 -7.07
N HIS A 77 -11.53 12.76 -6.72
CA HIS A 77 -10.70 13.46 -7.71
C HIS A 77 -10.13 12.49 -8.75
N VAL A 78 -9.54 11.39 -8.31
CA VAL A 78 -8.89 10.45 -9.24
C VAL A 78 -9.90 9.71 -10.12
N LEU A 79 -11.13 9.48 -9.63
CA LEU A 79 -12.17 8.75 -10.38
C LEU A 79 -13.08 9.63 -11.24
N GLU A 80 -13.14 10.94 -11.01
CA GLU A 80 -14.14 11.80 -11.66
C GLU A 80 -13.53 12.93 -12.52
N ASP A 81 -12.23 13.25 -12.38
CA ASP A 81 -11.62 14.42 -13.03
C ASP A 81 -10.82 14.09 -14.29
N ASP A 82 -11.04 12.91 -14.92
CA ASP A 82 -10.40 12.47 -16.19
C ASP A 82 -8.86 12.54 -16.13
N VAL A 83 -8.28 11.97 -15.07
CA VAL A 83 -6.84 11.95 -14.84
C VAL A 83 -6.22 10.64 -15.33
N ARG A 84 -4.93 10.65 -15.63
CA ARG A 84 -4.18 9.47 -16.13
C ARG A 84 -4.28 8.25 -15.22
N GLY A 85 -4.34 8.45 -13.92
CA GLY A 85 -4.39 7.39 -12.90
C GLY A 85 -5.75 6.75 -12.69
N GLU A 86 -6.83 7.30 -13.30
CA GLU A 86 -8.19 6.76 -13.15
C GLU A 86 -8.28 5.24 -13.37
N PRO A 87 -7.71 4.64 -14.45
CA PRO A 87 -7.81 3.20 -14.67
C PRO A 87 -7.18 2.36 -13.57
N VAL A 88 -6.14 2.86 -12.90
CA VAL A 88 -5.50 2.20 -11.76
C VAL A 88 -6.41 2.29 -10.54
N ALA A 89 -6.90 3.49 -10.22
CA ALA A 89 -7.77 3.73 -9.07
C ALA A 89 -9.10 2.96 -9.15
N GLU A 90 -9.69 2.84 -10.34
CA GLU A 90 -10.90 2.04 -10.56
C GLU A 90 -10.67 0.55 -10.22
N ILE A 91 -9.49 0.00 -10.55
CA ILE A 91 -9.16 -1.39 -10.23
C ILE A 91 -8.98 -1.57 -8.72
N VAL A 92 -8.20 -0.70 -8.05
CA VAL A 92 -7.86 -0.84 -6.62
C VAL A 92 -8.78 -0.05 -5.70
N LYS A 93 -9.98 0.29 -6.14
CA LYS A 93 -10.93 1.08 -5.36
C LYS A 93 -11.10 0.51 -3.95
N PRO A 94 -10.99 1.36 -2.90
CA PRO A 94 -11.19 0.90 -1.53
C PRO A 94 -12.61 0.44 -1.25
N ASP A 95 -12.74 -0.57 -0.41
CA ASP A 95 -14.01 -1.03 0.15
C ASP A 95 -14.33 -0.29 1.47
N ASP A 96 -15.58 -0.39 1.93
CA ASP A 96 -16.00 0.21 3.20
C ASP A 96 -15.32 -0.41 4.43
N GLU A 97 -14.74 -1.61 4.28
CA GLU A 97 -14.01 -2.33 5.34
C GLU A 97 -12.51 -1.99 5.37
N ASP A 98 -12.00 -1.26 4.37
CA ASP A 98 -10.60 -0.89 4.32
C ASP A 98 -10.28 0.29 5.24
N TYR A 99 -9.13 0.22 5.87
CA TYR A 99 -8.58 1.36 6.60
C TYR A 99 -7.86 2.31 5.65
N PHE A 100 -7.76 3.59 6.06
CA PHE A 100 -6.99 4.57 5.30
C PHE A 100 -6.18 5.50 6.19
N VAL A 101 -5.04 5.93 5.68
CA VAL A 101 -4.13 6.90 6.30
C VAL A 101 -3.68 7.89 5.25
N ILE A 102 -3.78 9.16 5.53
CA ILE A 102 -3.22 10.23 4.69
C ILE A 102 -1.82 10.59 5.19
N LYS A 103 -0.86 10.58 4.29
CA LYS A 103 0.52 11.01 4.54
C LYS A 103 0.85 12.29 3.77
N ALA A 104 1.82 13.04 4.23
CA ALA A 104 2.31 14.27 3.61
C ALA A 104 3.80 14.19 3.23
N ARG A 105 4.41 13.02 3.34
CA ARG A 105 5.80 12.70 3.01
C ARG A 105 5.89 11.28 2.49
N HIS A 106 7.05 10.88 1.99
CA HIS A 106 7.26 9.55 1.38
C HIS A 106 6.88 8.40 2.31
N SER A 107 7.35 8.41 3.56
CA SER A 107 7.01 7.35 4.51
C SER A 107 5.57 7.46 5.01
N GLY A 108 4.85 6.33 4.97
CA GLY A 108 3.53 6.18 5.57
C GLY A 108 3.50 6.38 7.08
N PHE A 109 4.64 6.30 7.77
CA PHE A 109 4.73 6.50 9.22
C PHE A 109 4.97 7.96 9.62
N PHE A 110 5.55 8.76 8.73
CA PHE A 110 5.98 10.11 9.10
C PHE A 110 4.81 11.06 9.37
N GLY A 111 4.59 11.40 10.64
CA GLY A 111 3.54 12.32 11.06
C GLY A 111 2.11 11.84 10.81
N THR A 112 1.89 10.51 10.78
CA THR A 112 0.59 9.89 10.53
C THR A 112 0.12 9.04 11.71
N THR A 113 -1.10 8.53 11.62
CA THR A 113 -1.69 7.59 12.57
C THR A 113 -1.36 6.12 12.27
N LEU A 114 -0.56 5.82 11.23
CA LEU A 114 -0.31 4.44 10.79
C LEU A 114 0.24 3.55 11.91
N GLU A 115 1.24 4.05 12.66
CA GLU A 115 1.84 3.27 13.76
C GLU A 115 0.82 2.92 14.84
N THR A 116 -0.02 3.88 15.24
CA THR A 116 -1.08 3.66 16.23
C THR A 116 -2.10 2.65 15.73
N LEU A 117 -2.49 2.73 14.45
CA LEU A 117 -3.42 1.77 13.84
C LEU A 117 -2.82 0.37 13.80
N LEU A 118 -1.56 0.20 13.39
CA LEU A 118 -0.89 -1.09 13.37
C LEU A 118 -0.73 -1.70 14.76
N GLN A 119 -0.48 -0.88 15.78
CA GLN A 119 -0.47 -1.31 17.18
C GLN A 119 -1.86 -1.77 17.65
N HIS A 120 -2.90 -1.03 17.28
CA HIS A 120 -4.29 -1.40 17.56
C HIS A 120 -4.64 -2.76 16.93
N LEU A 121 -4.28 -2.98 15.67
CA LEU A 121 -4.47 -4.26 14.97
C LEU A 121 -3.63 -5.39 15.54
N GLY A 122 -2.54 -5.10 16.24
CA GLY A 122 -1.59 -6.09 16.76
C GLY A 122 -0.63 -6.62 15.70
N ALA A 123 -0.44 -5.85 14.60
CA ALA A 123 0.39 -6.21 13.47
C ALA A 123 1.83 -6.55 13.88
N LYS A 124 2.41 -7.53 13.20
CA LYS A 124 3.82 -7.95 13.34
C LYS A 124 4.52 -7.99 11.99
N THR A 125 3.78 -8.32 10.93
CA THR A 125 4.29 -8.44 9.56
C THR A 125 3.47 -7.54 8.65
N LEU A 126 4.16 -6.76 7.83
CA LEU A 126 3.55 -5.86 6.85
C LEU A 126 3.87 -6.34 5.44
N ILE A 127 2.85 -6.46 4.61
CA ILE A 127 3.02 -6.61 3.16
C ILE A 127 2.89 -5.22 2.57
N LEU A 128 3.91 -4.76 1.88
CA LEU A 128 3.92 -3.44 1.25
C LEU A 128 3.68 -3.60 -0.26
N ALA A 129 2.72 -2.86 -0.77
CA ALA A 129 2.34 -2.78 -2.17
C ALA A 129 2.20 -1.33 -2.61
N GLY A 130 2.25 -1.06 -3.90
CA GLY A 130 1.97 0.27 -4.47
C GLY A 130 3.16 0.96 -5.10
N LEU A 131 3.13 2.29 -5.15
CA LEU A 131 4.11 3.11 -5.86
C LEU A 131 4.71 4.23 -4.99
N THR A 132 5.93 4.63 -5.27
CA THR A 132 6.91 3.92 -6.09
C THR A 132 7.81 3.09 -5.21
N ALA A 133 8.30 1.95 -5.73
CA ALA A 133 9.09 1.00 -4.94
C ALA A 133 10.36 1.63 -4.37
N ASP A 134 10.99 2.56 -5.10
CA ASP A 134 12.22 3.28 -4.76
C ASP A 134 12.01 4.51 -3.87
N MET A 135 10.76 4.95 -3.68
CA MET A 135 10.43 6.13 -2.87
C MET A 135 9.45 5.76 -1.74
N CYS A 136 8.15 5.95 -1.92
CA CYS A 136 7.19 5.83 -0.83
C CYS A 136 7.16 4.43 -0.20
N VAL A 137 7.26 3.37 -1.00
CA VAL A 137 7.36 1.99 -0.49
C VAL A 137 8.65 1.79 0.29
N GLN A 138 9.80 2.20 -0.26
CA GLN A 138 11.10 2.04 0.37
C GLN A 138 11.23 2.84 1.68
N PHE A 139 10.80 4.11 1.70
CA PHE A 139 10.82 4.92 2.92
C PHE A 139 9.89 4.34 4.00
N THR A 140 8.73 3.82 3.59
CA THR A 140 7.82 3.13 4.52
C THR A 140 8.44 1.83 5.05
N ALA A 141 9.13 1.06 4.21
CA ALA A 141 9.83 -0.15 4.62
C ALA A 141 10.95 0.13 5.63
N GLN A 142 11.73 1.19 5.42
CA GLN A 142 12.79 1.60 6.35
C GLN A 142 12.23 2.01 7.72
N ASP A 143 11.18 2.81 7.72
CA ASP A 143 10.50 3.24 8.94
C ASP A 143 9.83 2.06 9.68
N ALA A 144 9.23 1.12 8.94
CA ALA A 144 8.66 -0.11 9.49
C ALA A 144 9.74 -1.00 10.12
N HIS A 145 10.89 -1.15 9.45
CA HIS A 145 12.01 -1.92 9.97
C HIS A 145 12.55 -1.34 11.28
N MET A 146 12.71 -0.01 11.38
CA MET A 146 13.13 0.65 12.63
C MET A 146 12.13 0.44 13.77
N ARG A 147 10.86 0.18 13.46
CA ARG A 147 9.77 -0.16 14.39
C ARG A 147 9.61 -1.65 14.64
N GLN A 148 10.55 -2.46 14.13
CA GLN A 148 10.63 -3.91 14.33
C GLN A 148 9.49 -4.72 13.68
N PHE A 149 8.86 -4.19 12.63
CA PHE A 149 7.97 -4.97 11.79
C PHE A 149 8.77 -5.92 10.87
N ASN A 150 8.26 -7.12 10.66
CA ASN A 150 8.70 -7.98 9.56
C ASN A 150 8.10 -7.46 8.25
N LEU A 151 8.85 -7.57 7.16
CA LEU A 151 8.49 -6.97 5.87
C LEU A 151 8.45 -8.01 4.77
N ILE A 152 7.39 -7.93 3.97
CA ILE A 152 7.23 -8.65 2.71
C ILE A 152 6.92 -7.59 1.64
N VAL A 153 7.71 -7.57 0.56
CA VAL A 153 7.54 -6.61 -0.54
C VAL A 153 7.51 -7.39 -1.85
N PRO A 154 6.33 -7.87 -2.29
CA PRO A 154 6.22 -8.66 -3.50
C PRO A 154 6.53 -7.83 -4.75
N PRO A 155 7.40 -8.31 -5.66
CA PRO A 155 7.79 -7.56 -6.86
C PRO A 155 6.63 -7.28 -7.81
N ASP A 156 5.62 -8.14 -7.82
CA ASP A 156 4.41 -8.03 -8.64
C ASP A 156 3.34 -7.11 -8.05
N LEU A 157 3.53 -6.62 -6.82
CA LEU A 157 2.63 -5.67 -6.16
C LEU A 157 3.21 -4.25 -6.07
N VAL A 158 4.43 -4.01 -6.56
CA VAL A 158 5.08 -2.69 -6.49
C VAL A 158 5.48 -2.17 -7.87
N VAL A 159 5.46 -0.85 -8.02
CA VAL A 159 5.66 -0.13 -9.29
C VAL A 159 6.86 0.81 -9.19
N CYS A 160 7.62 0.91 -10.27
CA CYS A 160 8.61 1.96 -10.53
C CYS A 160 8.51 2.44 -11.98
N ALA A 161 9.25 3.49 -12.32
CA ALA A 161 9.34 4.00 -13.68
C ALA A 161 9.93 2.96 -14.65
N ASP A 162 10.82 2.09 -14.15
CA ASP A 162 11.44 1.01 -14.91
C ASP A 162 11.81 -0.19 -14.00
N GLU A 163 12.04 -1.35 -14.62
CA GLU A 163 12.34 -2.59 -13.92
C GLU A 163 13.74 -2.62 -13.27
N GLU A 164 14.72 -1.88 -13.80
CA GLU A 164 16.05 -1.77 -13.23
C GLU A 164 16.00 -1.05 -11.89
N THR A 165 15.37 0.12 -11.85
CA THR A 165 15.13 0.90 -10.62
C THR A 165 14.36 0.09 -9.59
N LYS A 166 13.30 -0.62 -10.01
CA LYS A 166 12.55 -1.52 -9.13
C LYS A 166 13.43 -2.62 -8.53
N GLY A 167 14.25 -3.27 -9.36
CA GLY A 167 15.17 -4.31 -8.91
C GLY A 167 16.19 -3.80 -7.88
N VAL A 168 16.74 -2.61 -8.09
CA VAL A 168 17.66 -1.94 -7.14
C VAL A 168 16.94 -1.66 -5.81
N ALA A 169 15.73 -1.10 -5.84
CA ALA A 169 14.96 -0.78 -4.65
C ALA A 169 14.63 -2.03 -3.82
N LEU A 170 14.16 -3.11 -4.46
CA LEU A 170 13.88 -4.39 -3.81
C LEU A 170 15.14 -5.00 -3.19
N SER A 171 16.26 -5.00 -3.93
CA SER A 171 17.55 -5.48 -3.43
C SER A 171 18.00 -4.68 -2.19
N GLN A 172 17.84 -3.36 -2.22
CA GLN A 172 18.17 -2.50 -1.08
C GLN A 172 17.28 -2.80 0.12
N MET A 173 15.97 -2.93 -0.03
CA MET A 173 15.05 -3.28 1.05
C MET A 173 15.35 -4.66 1.64
N THR A 174 15.71 -5.64 0.81
CA THR A 174 16.16 -6.96 1.28
C THR A 174 17.41 -6.84 2.13
N LYS A 175 18.40 -6.08 1.68
CA LYS A 175 19.70 -5.93 2.37
C LYS A 175 19.59 -5.13 3.67
N THR A 176 18.90 -3.99 3.65
CA THR A 176 18.88 -3.01 4.76
C THR A 176 17.73 -3.21 5.72
N CYS A 177 16.56 -3.63 5.24
CA CYS A 177 15.35 -3.81 6.04
C CYS A 177 15.00 -5.28 6.27
N LYS A 178 15.80 -6.23 5.75
CA LYS A 178 15.52 -7.68 5.80
C LYS A 178 14.16 -8.06 5.19
N ALA A 179 13.68 -7.26 4.24
CA ALA A 179 12.43 -7.53 3.56
C ALA A 179 12.52 -8.83 2.74
N GLN A 180 11.49 -9.65 2.83
CA GLN A 180 11.31 -10.78 1.94
C GLN A 180 10.63 -10.28 0.65
N THR A 181 11.04 -10.81 -0.50
CA THR A 181 10.53 -10.38 -1.80
C THR A 181 10.01 -11.56 -2.65
N PRO A 182 9.13 -12.42 -2.10
CA PRO A 182 8.46 -13.44 -2.91
C PRO A 182 7.41 -12.78 -3.82
N PHE A 183 7.08 -13.42 -4.94
CA PHE A 183 5.85 -13.06 -5.66
C PHE A 183 4.62 -13.30 -4.78
N SER A 184 3.57 -12.49 -4.95
CA SER A 184 2.37 -12.51 -4.10
C SER A 184 1.72 -13.89 -4.04
N TYR A 185 1.66 -14.59 -5.17
CA TYR A 185 1.08 -15.95 -5.28
C TYR A 185 1.92 -17.05 -4.60
N ASN A 186 3.14 -16.75 -4.15
CA ASN A 186 4.01 -17.68 -3.40
C ASN A 186 3.96 -17.44 -1.89
N ILE A 187 3.17 -16.47 -1.41
CA ILE A 187 3.05 -16.19 0.02
C ILE A 187 2.06 -17.17 0.65
N ASN A 188 2.56 -17.98 1.59
CA ASN A 188 1.70 -18.84 2.39
C ASN A 188 1.06 -18.05 3.53
N LEU A 189 -0.17 -17.60 3.35
CA LEU A 189 -0.89 -16.79 4.34
C LEU A 189 -1.17 -17.51 5.66
N ASP A 190 -1.24 -18.86 5.66
CA ASP A 190 -1.54 -19.65 6.85
C ASP A 190 -0.41 -19.59 7.90
N GLU A 191 0.78 -19.19 7.53
CA GLU A 191 1.92 -19.00 8.44
C GLU A 191 1.74 -17.77 9.36
N TYR A 192 0.80 -16.89 9.06
CA TYR A 192 0.61 -15.61 9.76
C TYR A 192 -0.70 -15.51 10.56
N LEU A 193 -1.54 -16.53 10.49
CA LEU A 193 -2.84 -16.61 11.19
C LEU A 193 -2.75 -16.94 12.69
#